data_a0e1559d4e978d8cb4d6d1f380f33554
#
_entry.id   a0e1559d4e978d8cb4d6d1f380f33554
#
_cell.length_a   1.000
_cell.length_b   1.000
_cell.length_c   1.000
_cell.angle_alpha   90.00
_cell.angle_beta   90.00
_cell.angle_gamma   90.00
#
_symmetry.space_group_name_H-M   'P 1'
#
loop_
_entity.id
_entity.type
_entity.pdbx_description
1 polymer ?
#
loop_
_entity_poly.entity_id
_entity_poly.type
_entity_poly.pdbx_seq_one_letter_code
_entity_poly.pdbx_strand_id
1 'polypeptide(L)'
;MQAKDPHIQFLLDNLILEEKAQVERFSVKDAGGIKGLKRDGLALHPIKITRKSYGFAEYPEFSFKIPQSQQTDNFRDGTAIELFFENETSIKGILLGINGGNGEARIFAPDFPDWMEDHGVGIKLTPDTKTQEIITSVLQSLDNGKSAEAYPFFTYVHQNNADFLPEPKKHTVEINEKLNESQQEALSKINGNEPIVIVHGPPGTGKTTTLVASIAELVKNGEKVLVCAPSNAATDHIALQLIKQGISTLRIGNQTKMSPELLPYTLEGKMALGNEQKQIKKMRIQAEEYRKMSHQYKRHFGKDDRDQRKLLIQEVKNIRKEIRALQDFYAEKWISETKVICGTPVGLNDKSLQKIEFNTLVIDEAGQCLESLAWVAIKNVQRLVLAGDHLQLPPTVISEQAIKNGYNKSFLEVMLEKHPQKYLLRTQYRMRQAIVDFPNNYFYEGKLETPPFLQNTGIHFQYFDTAGTGFQEEQASESGSLSNMGELEIIEKIIEQNQFNLDHCALITPYSGQVALAKERFPKNLRISTVDSFQGQECEIVFISLVRSNDECNLGFLKDYRR
;
A
#
# COMPACT_ATOMS: atom_id res chain seq x y z
N MET A 1 -6.34 -7.60 -26.16
CA MET A 1 -7.08 -8.88 -26.31
C MET A 1 -8.47 -8.66 -25.74
N GLN A 2 -9.49 -9.15 -26.39
CA GLN A 2 -10.87 -9.07 -25.88
C GLN A 2 -11.08 -10.22 -24.90
N ALA A 3 -11.51 -9.92 -23.67
CA ALA A 3 -11.84 -10.93 -22.68
C ALA A 3 -13.14 -11.66 -23.07
N LYS A 4 -13.29 -12.90 -22.62
CA LYS A 4 -14.48 -13.73 -22.88
C LYS A 4 -15.60 -13.35 -21.93
N ASP A 5 -15.25 -13.05 -20.67
CA ASP A 5 -16.17 -12.61 -19.64
C ASP A 5 -16.38 -11.09 -19.73
N PRO A 6 -17.63 -10.58 -19.89
CA PRO A 6 -17.91 -9.15 -20.02
C PRO A 6 -17.47 -8.34 -18.81
N HIS A 7 -17.53 -8.91 -17.61
CA HIS A 7 -17.11 -8.20 -16.39
C HIS A 7 -15.58 -8.06 -16.31
N ILE A 8 -14.84 -9.10 -16.69
CA ILE A 8 -13.38 -9.03 -16.80
C ILE A 8 -12.99 -8.00 -17.87
N GLN A 9 -13.69 -7.95 -19.00
CA GLN A 9 -13.46 -6.91 -20.01
C GLN A 9 -13.68 -5.51 -19.43
N PHE A 10 -14.77 -5.30 -18.68
CA PHE A 10 -15.04 -4.04 -17.98
C PHE A 10 -13.89 -3.65 -17.05
N LEU A 11 -13.38 -4.57 -16.23
CA LEU A 11 -12.27 -4.31 -15.32
C LEU A 11 -10.98 -3.96 -16.07
N LEU A 12 -10.67 -4.67 -17.17
CA LEU A 12 -9.49 -4.41 -18.00
C LEU A 12 -9.56 -3.07 -18.72
N ASP A 13 -10.71 -2.72 -19.29
CA ASP A 13 -10.89 -1.45 -20.00
C ASP A 13 -10.71 -0.25 -19.05
N ASN A 14 -11.27 -0.32 -17.85
CA ASN A 14 -11.14 0.74 -16.86
C ASN A 14 -9.74 0.79 -16.24
N LEU A 15 -9.05 -0.34 -16.10
CA LEU A 15 -7.65 -0.37 -15.68
C LEU A 15 -6.75 0.34 -16.70
N ILE A 16 -7.02 0.19 -18.01
CA ILE A 16 -6.31 0.92 -19.07
C ILE A 16 -6.58 2.44 -18.98
N LEU A 17 -7.81 2.84 -18.67
CA LEU A 17 -8.15 4.27 -18.48
C LEU A 17 -7.39 4.85 -17.28
N GLU A 18 -7.31 4.09 -16.19
CA GLU A 18 -6.57 4.48 -14.99
C GLU A 18 -5.06 4.59 -15.27
N GLU A 19 -4.49 3.63 -16.01
CA GLU A 19 -3.09 3.66 -16.43
C GLU A 19 -2.79 4.90 -17.28
N LYS A 20 -3.63 5.18 -18.26
CA LYS A 20 -3.49 6.38 -19.11
C LYS A 20 -3.53 7.66 -18.28
N ALA A 21 -4.49 7.79 -17.36
CA ALA A 21 -4.60 8.96 -16.49
C ALA A 21 -3.37 9.13 -15.59
N GLN A 22 -2.78 8.02 -15.10
CA GLN A 22 -1.53 8.05 -14.35
C GLN A 22 -0.35 8.50 -15.23
N VAL A 23 -0.22 7.92 -16.42
CA VAL A 23 0.86 8.29 -17.36
C VAL A 23 0.74 9.75 -17.81
N GLU A 24 -0.45 10.24 -18.10
CA GLU A 24 -0.69 11.64 -18.49
C GLU A 24 -0.23 12.63 -17.42
N ARG A 25 -0.43 12.33 -16.13
CA ARG A 25 0.09 13.16 -15.02
C ARG A 25 1.62 13.31 -15.05
N PHE A 26 2.33 12.31 -15.56
CA PHE A 26 3.79 12.36 -15.73
C PHE A 26 4.20 12.95 -17.08
N SER A 27 3.46 12.67 -18.17
CA SER A 27 3.82 13.09 -19.54
C SER A 27 3.62 14.58 -19.79
N VAL A 28 2.61 15.22 -19.20
CA VAL A 28 2.42 16.69 -19.27
C VAL A 28 3.64 17.43 -18.70
N LYS A 29 4.33 16.82 -17.74
CA LYS A 29 5.56 17.35 -17.14
C LYS A 29 6.83 17.00 -17.94
N ASP A 30 6.76 16.02 -18.84
CA ASP A 30 7.91 15.55 -19.65
C ASP A 30 8.16 16.40 -20.93
N ALA A 31 7.25 17.31 -21.27
CA ALA A 31 7.33 18.14 -22.48
C ALA A 31 8.58 19.05 -22.59
N GLY A 32 9.36 19.20 -21.51
CA GLY A 32 10.61 19.97 -21.43
C GLY A 32 11.89 19.12 -21.49
N GLY A 33 11.81 17.82 -21.73
CA GLY A 33 12.95 16.88 -21.63
C GLY A 33 13.56 16.84 -20.22
N ILE A 34 14.81 16.39 -20.09
CA ILE A 34 15.50 16.27 -18.79
C ILE A 34 15.53 17.59 -18.00
N LYS A 35 15.65 18.73 -18.70
CA LYS A 35 15.65 20.05 -18.05
C LYS A 35 14.29 20.39 -17.42
N GLY A 36 13.20 20.06 -18.12
CA GLY A 36 11.84 20.22 -17.60
C GLY A 36 11.60 19.33 -16.37
N LEU A 37 11.92 18.04 -16.49
CA LEU A 37 11.79 17.08 -15.38
C LEU A 37 12.58 17.49 -14.12
N LYS A 38 13.78 18.05 -14.29
CA LYS A 38 14.58 18.58 -13.18
C LYS A 38 13.91 19.77 -12.51
N ARG A 39 13.41 20.73 -13.29
CA ARG A 39 12.71 21.91 -12.78
C ARG A 39 11.47 21.50 -11.98
N ASP A 40 10.75 20.48 -12.46
CA ASP A 40 9.52 20.00 -11.84
C ASP A 40 9.78 18.98 -10.72
N GLY A 41 11.06 18.76 -10.33
CA GLY A 41 11.46 17.84 -9.27
C GLY A 41 11.13 16.36 -9.56
N LEU A 42 11.09 15.97 -10.85
CA LEU A 42 10.77 14.61 -11.30
C LEU A 42 12.00 13.83 -11.77
N ALA A 43 13.16 14.48 -11.91
CA ALA A 43 14.42 13.84 -12.25
C ALA A 43 15.56 14.38 -11.41
N LEU A 44 16.48 13.49 -11.03
CA LEU A 44 17.77 13.79 -10.42
C LEU A 44 18.86 13.50 -11.45
N HIS A 45 19.52 14.55 -11.96
CA HIS A 45 20.50 14.43 -13.01
C HIS A 45 21.48 15.62 -13.05
N PRO A 46 22.81 15.40 -13.20
CA PRO A 46 23.46 14.10 -13.06
C PRO A 46 23.52 13.66 -11.59
N ILE A 47 23.55 12.36 -11.34
CA ILE A 47 23.87 11.79 -10.02
C ILE A 47 25.28 11.20 -10.03
N LYS A 48 25.91 11.10 -8.86
CA LYS A 48 27.22 10.46 -8.72
C LYS A 48 27.07 9.16 -7.94
N ILE A 49 27.31 8.03 -8.58
CA ILE A 49 27.33 6.72 -7.91
C ILE A 49 28.49 6.65 -6.92
N THR A 50 28.22 6.24 -5.69
CA THR A 50 29.20 6.19 -4.60
C THR A 50 29.48 4.77 -4.13
N ARG A 51 28.49 3.88 -4.22
CA ARG A 51 28.62 2.50 -3.79
C ARG A 51 27.72 1.61 -4.66
N LYS A 52 28.20 0.39 -4.94
CA LYS A 52 27.44 -0.68 -5.59
C LYS A 52 27.41 -1.89 -4.66
N SER A 53 26.25 -2.54 -4.54
CA SER A 53 26.06 -3.74 -3.73
C SER A 53 24.92 -4.59 -4.33
N TYR A 54 24.72 -5.78 -3.79
CA TYR A 54 23.57 -6.62 -4.15
C TYR A 54 22.72 -6.82 -2.93
N GLY A 55 21.43 -6.52 -3.08
CA GLY A 55 20.43 -6.68 -2.05
C GLY A 55 19.87 -8.10 -1.96
N PHE A 56 18.65 -8.19 -1.44
CA PHE A 56 17.91 -9.45 -1.42
C PHE A 56 17.58 -9.91 -2.86
N ALA A 57 17.54 -11.23 -3.06
CA ALA A 57 17.39 -11.85 -4.38
C ALA A 57 18.46 -11.42 -5.41
N GLU A 58 19.63 -10.95 -4.92
CA GLU A 58 20.75 -10.49 -5.74
C GLU A 58 20.39 -9.40 -6.75
N TYR A 59 19.40 -8.56 -6.43
CA TYR A 59 19.14 -7.35 -7.22
C TYR A 59 20.26 -6.32 -7.00
N PRO A 60 20.72 -5.65 -8.08
CA PRO A 60 21.69 -4.56 -7.97
C PRO A 60 21.14 -3.38 -7.16
N GLU A 61 21.88 -2.97 -6.15
CA GLU A 61 21.58 -1.79 -5.31
C GLU A 61 22.77 -0.83 -5.36
N PHE A 62 22.48 0.45 -5.35
CA PHE A 62 23.52 1.48 -5.38
C PHE A 62 23.15 2.68 -4.54
N SER A 63 24.19 3.28 -3.94
CA SER A 63 24.11 4.58 -3.29
C SER A 63 24.63 5.65 -4.24
N PHE A 64 24.04 6.84 -4.17
CA PHE A 64 24.39 7.97 -5.04
C PHE A 64 24.32 9.29 -4.29
N LYS A 65 25.09 10.28 -4.76
CA LYS A 65 25.01 11.67 -4.30
C LYS A 65 24.17 12.51 -5.23
N ILE A 66 23.35 13.37 -4.64
CA ILE A 66 22.48 14.33 -5.31
C ILE A 66 23.14 15.71 -5.24
N PRO A 67 23.28 16.44 -6.35
CA PRO A 67 23.74 17.84 -6.31
C PRO A 67 22.81 18.71 -5.47
N GLN A 68 23.37 19.59 -4.65
CA GLN A 68 22.64 20.42 -3.67
C GLN A 68 21.54 21.33 -4.25
N SER A 69 21.58 21.58 -5.57
CA SER A 69 20.60 22.44 -6.26
C SER A 69 19.36 21.71 -6.76
N GLN A 70 19.18 20.41 -6.45
CA GLN A 70 18.08 19.61 -6.98
C GLN A 70 17.00 19.37 -5.92
N GLN A 71 15.75 19.56 -6.32
CA GLN A 71 14.58 19.27 -5.48
C GLN A 71 14.37 17.77 -5.35
N THR A 72 14.11 17.28 -4.13
CA THR A 72 13.94 15.87 -3.82
C THR A 72 12.56 15.55 -3.23
N ASP A 73 11.68 16.51 -3.07
CA ASP A 73 10.41 16.39 -2.34
C ASP A 73 9.45 15.35 -2.93
N ASN A 74 9.54 15.13 -4.24
CA ASN A 74 8.76 14.13 -4.94
C ASN A 74 9.35 12.71 -4.85
N PHE A 75 10.61 12.58 -4.41
CA PHE A 75 11.32 11.30 -4.31
C PHE A 75 11.12 10.71 -2.93
N ARG A 76 10.10 9.86 -2.80
CA ARG A 76 9.77 9.17 -1.55
C ARG A 76 10.26 7.73 -1.58
N ASP A 77 10.53 7.18 -0.41
CA ASP A 77 10.93 5.78 -0.25
C ASP A 77 9.91 4.85 -0.92
N GLY A 78 10.42 3.90 -1.68
CA GLY A 78 9.61 2.95 -2.41
C GLY A 78 8.94 3.47 -3.70
N THR A 79 9.29 4.68 -4.16
CA THR A 79 8.79 5.20 -5.44
C THR A 79 9.45 4.49 -6.61
N ALA A 80 8.66 4.21 -7.65
CA ALA A 80 9.17 3.65 -8.90
C ALA A 80 10.05 4.68 -9.64
N ILE A 81 11.20 4.23 -10.10
CA ILE A 81 12.18 5.06 -10.80
C ILE A 81 12.67 4.38 -12.08
N GLU A 82 13.21 5.17 -12.96
CA GLU A 82 14.05 4.71 -14.07
C GLU A 82 15.45 5.29 -13.94
N LEU A 83 16.46 4.42 -13.92
CA LEU A 83 17.85 4.79 -14.12
C LEU A 83 18.09 4.97 -15.61
N PHE A 84 18.62 6.12 -16.03
CA PHE A 84 18.84 6.45 -17.43
C PHE A 84 20.22 7.05 -17.66
N PHE A 85 20.69 6.88 -18.89
CA PHE A 85 21.89 7.50 -19.44
C PHE A 85 21.61 7.84 -20.92
N GLU A 86 22.32 8.85 -21.48
CA GLU A 86 22.11 9.31 -22.86
C GLU A 86 22.17 8.16 -23.87
N ASN A 87 21.13 8.02 -24.72
CA ASN A 87 21.00 7.00 -25.77
C ASN A 87 21.03 5.53 -25.32
N GLU A 88 21.05 5.25 -24.03
CA GLU A 88 20.97 3.89 -23.51
C GLU A 88 19.54 3.53 -23.10
N THR A 89 19.26 2.23 -23.07
CA THR A 89 17.95 1.76 -22.58
C THR A 89 17.83 2.01 -21.10
N SER A 90 16.80 2.73 -20.69
CA SER A 90 16.53 3.00 -19.27
C SER A 90 16.18 1.70 -18.52
N ILE A 91 16.57 1.65 -17.25
CA ILE A 91 16.36 0.49 -16.39
C ILE A 91 15.39 0.85 -15.27
N LYS A 92 14.27 0.12 -15.20
CA LYS A 92 13.27 0.27 -14.13
C LYS A 92 13.87 -0.13 -12.78
N GLY A 93 13.48 0.58 -11.74
CA GLY A 93 13.95 0.34 -10.39
C GLY A 93 13.02 0.92 -9.33
N ILE A 94 13.52 0.96 -8.12
CA ILE A 94 12.82 1.52 -6.97
C ILE A 94 13.79 2.34 -6.12
N LEU A 95 13.34 3.48 -5.65
CA LEU A 95 14.08 4.28 -4.69
C LEU A 95 14.00 3.61 -3.31
N LEU A 96 15.13 3.36 -2.67
CA LEU A 96 15.18 2.79 -1.33
C LEU A 96 15.09 3.89 -0.25
N GLY A 97 15.66 5.06 -0.54
CA GLY A 97 15.57 6.21 0.34
C GLY A 97 16.43 7.39 -0.12
N ILE A 98 16.12 8.58 0.41
CA ILE A 98 16.97 9.77 0.29
C ILE A 98 17.19 10.36 1.68
N ASN A 99 18.46 10.62 2.02
CA ASN A 99 18.83 11.26 3.27
C ASN A 99 20.03 12.20 3.09
N GLY A 100 19.83 13.49 3.41
CA GLY A 100 20.90 14.50 3.45
C GLY A 100 21.71 14.64 2.15
N GLY A 101 21.07 14.56 0.98
CA GLY A 101 21.74 14.67 -0.32
C GLY A 101 22.38 13.37 -0.81
N ASN A 102 22.18 12.25 -0.10
CA ASN A 102 22.53 10.90 -0.55
C ASN A 102 21.24 10.12 -0.82
N GLY A 103 21.24 9.30 -1.86
CA GLY A 103 20.14 8.42 -2.16
C GLY A 103 20.60 6.98 -2.30
N GLU A 104 19.67 6.05 -2.13
CA GLU A 104 19.85 4.63 -2.39
C GLU A 104 18.74 4.12 -3.30
N ALA A 105 19.09 3.28 -4.25
CA ALA A 105 18.13 2.71 -5.19
C ALA A 105 18.48 1.26 -5.53
N ARG A 106 17.44 0.50 -5.92
CA ARG A 106 17.53 -0.87 -6.45
C ARG A 106 17.04 -0.85 -7.89
N ILE A 107 17.73 -1.52 -8.79
CA ILE A 107 17.31 -1.68 -10.17
C ILE A 107 16.89 -3.12 -10.46
N PHE A 108 15.91 -3.27 -11.34
CA PHE A 108 15.39 -4.57 -11.77
C PHE A 108 16.14 -5.08 -13.01
N ALA A 109 17.43 -5.33 -12.83
CA ALA A 109 18.31 -5.86 -13.85
C ALA A 109 19.09 -7.07 -13.29
N PRO A 110 19.59 -7.95 -14.16
CA PRO A 110 20.42 -9.08 -13.71
C PRO A 110 21.77 -8.65 -13.15
N ASP A 111 22.30 -7.50 -13.59
CA ASP A 111 23.57 -6.91 -13.15
C ASP A 111 23.56 -5.39 -13.33
N PHE A 112 24.61 -4.72 -12.83
CA PHE A 112 24.82 -3.30 -13.08
C PHE A 112 25.14 -3.06 -14.56
N PRO A 113 24.54 -2.04 -15.20
CA PRO A 113 24.89 -1.67 -16.56
C PRO A 113 26.31 -1.08 -16.61
N ASP A 114 27.04 -1.31 -17.71
CA ASP A 114 28.41 -0.85 -17.86
C ASP A 114 28.53 0.68 -17.80
N TRP A 115 27.53 1.40 -18.34
CA TRP A 115 27.47 2.86 -18.36
C TRP A 115 27.13 3.52 -17.02
N MET A 116 26.89 2.73 -15.96
CA MET A 116 26.45 3.25 -14.66
C MET A 116 27.44 4.20 -13.98
N GLU A 117 28.73 4.10 -14.31
CA GLU A 117 29.78 4.96 -13.74
C GLU A 117 30.10 6.17 -14.62
N ASP A 118 29.44 6.29 -15.75
CA ASP A 118 29.67 7.40 -16.69
C ASP A 118 29.10 8.72 -16.17
N HIS A 119 29.69 9.82 -16.64
CA HIS A 119 29.19 11.16 -16.34
C HIS A 119 27.88 11.39 -17.08
N GLY A 120 26.81 11.72 -16.36
CA GLY A 120 25.50 12.00 -16.96
C GLY A 120 24.43 10.94 -16.67
N VAL A 121 24.73 9.99 -15.79
CA VAL A 121 23.69 9.09 -15.27
C VAL A 121 22.68 9.85 -14.43
N GLY A 122 21.39 9.54 -14.60
CA GLY A 122 20.29 10.14 -13.87
C GLY A 122 19.23 9.15 -13.44
N ILE A 123 18.38 9.61 -12.55
CA ILE A 123 17.18 8.89 -12.10
C ILE A 123 15.97 9.78 -12.36
N LYS A 124 14.92 9.24 -12.95
CA LYS A 124 13.62 9.91 -13.07
C LYS A 124 12.52 9.09 -12.41
N LEU A 125 11.51 9.78 -11.91
CA LEU A 125 10.29 9.15 -11.43
C LEU A 125 9.51 8.56 -12.60
N THR A 126 8.88 7.42 -12.38
CA THR A 126 8.05 6.74 -13.39
C THR A 126 6.74 6.26 -12.75
N PRO A 127 5.65 6.16 -13.51
CA PRO A 127 4.43 5.51 -13.03
C PRO A 127 4.71 4.07 -12.57
N ASP A 128 4.02 3.62 -11.53
CA ASP A 128 4.09 2.22 -11.07
C ASP A 128 3.27 1.33 -12.02
N THR A 129 3.84 0.97 -13.15
CA THR A 129 3.19 0.07 -14.12
C THR A 129 3.17 -1.38 -13.66
N LYS A 130 4.03 -1.77 -12.71
CA LYS A 130 4.14 -3.16 -12.25
C LYS A 130 2.87 -3.64 -11.56
N THR A 131 2.24 -2.81 -10.76
CA THR A 131 0.95 -3.12 -10.13
C THR A 131 -0.11 -3.41 -11.18
N GLN A 132 -0.19 -2.61 -12.22
CA GLN A 132 -1.15 -2.77 -13.31
C GLN A 132 -0.88 -4.01 -14.16
N GLU A 133 0.39 -4.29 -14.46
CA GLU A 133 0.81 -5.52 -15.15
C GLU A 133 0.37 -6.77 -14.36
N ILE A 134 0.51 -6.77 -13.03
CA ILE A 134 0.08 -7.86 -12.16
C ILE A 134 -1.44 -8.02 -12.19
N ILE A 135 -2.20 -6.94 -12.00
CA ILE A 135 -3.66 -6.96 -12.04
C ILE A 135 -4.14 -7.49 -13.39
N THR A 136 -3.61 -6.97 -14.49
CA THR A 136 -3.93 -7.42 -15.86
C THR A 136 -3.68 -8.91 -16.04
N SER A 137 -2.52 -9.41 -15.59
CA SER A 137 -2.15 -10.82 -15.68
C SER A 137 -3.11 -11.72 -14.91
N VAL A 138 -3.52 -11.30 -13.71
CA VAL A 138 -4.49 -12.05 -12.89
C VAL A 138 -5.87 -12.04 -13.53
N LEU A 139 -6.39 -10.91 -13.98
CA LEU A 139 -7.68 -10.81 -14.65
C LEU A 139 -7.71 -11.66 -15.94
N GLN A 140 -6.65 -11.67 -16.73
CA GLN A 140 -6.52 -12.54 -17.89
C GLN A 140 -6.47 -14.03 -17.52
N SER A 141 -5.89 -14.37 -16.37
CA SER A 141 -5.89 -15.75 -15.86
C SER A 141 -7.27 -16.18 -15.42
N LEU A 142 -8.06 -15.29 -14.81
CA LEU A 142 -9.46 -15.52 -14.49
C LEU A 142 -10.31 -15.76 -15.76
N ASP A 143 -10.11 -14.96 -16.80
CA ASP A 143 -10.81 -15.08 -18.09
C ASP A 143 -10.49 -16.37 -18.83
N ASN A 144 -9.23 -16.81 -18.75
CA ASN A 144 -8.74 -18.04 -19.36
C ASN A 144 -8.89 -19.25 -18.44
N GLY A 145 -9.49 -19.07 -17.26
CA GLY A 145 -9.67 -20.08 -16.23
C GLY A 145 -10.30 -21.36 -16.78
N LYS A 146 -9.63 -22.48 -16.56
CA LYS A 146 -9.98 -23.77 -17.14
C LYS A 146 -11.25 -24.39 -16.52
N SER A 147 -11.64 -23.96 -15.32
CA SER A 147 -12.88 -24.41 -14.68
C SER A 147 -13.34 -23.43 -13.60
N ALA A 148 -14.64 -23.38 -13.35
CA ALA A 148 -15.26 -22.65 -12.24
C ALA A 148 -14.67 -23.06 -10.87
N GLU A 149 -14.20 -24.29 -10.75
CA GLU A 149 -13.54 -24.84 -9.56
C GLU A 149 -12.23 -24.11 -9.20
N ALA A 150 -11.51 -23.58 -10.20
CA ALA A 150 -10.25 -22.89 -9.97
C ALA A 150 -10.43 -21.51 -9.33
N TYR A 151 -11.62 -20.89 -9.50
CA TYR A 151 -11.92 -19.56 -8.99
C TYR A 151 -13.33 -19.47 -8.39
N PRO A 152 -13.61 -20.22 -7.31
CA PRO A 152 -14.96 -20.41 -6.80
C PRO A 152 -15.64 -19.09 -6.38
N PHE A 153 -14.90 -18.18 -5.76
CA PHE A 153 -15.43 -16.89 -5.32
C PHE A 153 -15.76 -15.97 -6.50
N PHE A 154 -14.94 -15.95 -7.56
CA PHE A 154 -15.23 -15.19 -8.77
C PHE A 154 -16.48 -15.73 -9.47
N THR A 155 -16.57 -17.05 -9.61
CA THR A 155 -17.71 -17.75 -10.19
C THR A 155 -19.00 -17.46 -9.41
N TYR A 156 -18.94 -17.48 -8.09
CA TYR A 156 -20.08 -17.12 -7.24
C TYR A 156 -20.55 -15.68 -7.48
N VAL A 157 -19.61 -14.71 -7.48
CA VAL A 157 -19.94 -13.28 -7.57
C VAL A 157 -20.47 -12.91 -8.96
N HIS A 158 -19.83 -13.37 -10.04
CA HIS A 158 -20.13 -12.88 -11.39
C HIS A 158 -20.95 -13.85 -12.25
N GLN A 159 -20.93 -15.13 -11.92
CA GLN A 159 -21.68 -16.14 -12.66
C GLN A 159 -22.88 -16.70 -11.88
N ASN A 160 -23.14 -16.18 -10.66
CA ASN A 160 -24.22 -16.60 -9.76
C ASN A 160 -24.23 -18.13 -9.50
N ASN A 161 -23.07 -18.76 -9.48
CA ASN A 161 -22.93 -20.18 -9.23
C ASN A 161 -22.22 -20.44 -7.90
N ALA A 162 -22.97 -20.96 -6.93
CA ALA A 162 -22.49 -21.30 -5.59
C ALA A 162 -21.98 -22.75 -5.46
N ASP A 163 -22.15 -23.59 -6.49
CA ASP A 163 -21.87 -25.02 -6.42
C ASP A 163 -20.38 -25.33 -6.12
N PHE A 164 -19.51 -24.39 -6.45
CA PHE A 164 -18.06 -24.51 -6.25
C PHE A 164 -17.54 -23.80 -5.01
N LEU A 165 -18.41 -23.12 -4.23
CA LEU A 165 -17.96 -22.49 -2.99
C LEU A 165 -17.44 -23.56 -2.02
N PRO A 166 -16.27 -23.33 -1.42
CA PRO A 166 -15.70 -24.29 -0.46
C PRO A 166 -16.57 -24.41 0.79
N GLU A 167 -16.47 -25.56 1.44
CA GLU A 167 -17.04 -25.77 2.78
C GLU A 167 -15.91 -25.73 3.83
N PRO A 168 -15.65 -24.56 4.44
CA PRO A 168 -14.60 -24.43 5.42
C PRO A 168 -14.93 -25.23 6.70
N LYS A 169 -13.89 -25.70 7.34
CA LYS A 169 -14.04 -26.42 8.60
C LYS A 169 -14.54 -25.48 9.68
N LYS A 170 -15.59 -25.91 10.42
CA LYS A 170 -16.08 -25.23 11.59
C LYS A 170 -15.16 -25.50 12.79
N HIS A 171 -14.79 -24.45 13.52
CA HIS A 171 -13.99 -24.53 14.73
C HIS A 171 -14.82 -24.20 15.96
N THR A 172 -14.48 -24.83 17.07
CA THR A 172 -15.03 -24.44 18.37
C THR A 172 -14.29 -23.21 18.88
N VAL A 173 -15.02 -22.18 19.26
CA VAL A 173 -14.48 -20.91 19.74
C VAL A 173 -14.82 -20.73 21.20
N GLU A 174 -13.83 -20.41 22.01
CA GLU A 174 -14.03 -20.02 23.41
C GLU A 174 -14.50 -18.55 23.47
N ILE A 175 -15.30 -18.24 24.50
CA ILE A 175 -15.74 -16.85 24.74
C ILE A 175 -14.51 -16.01 25.10
N ASN A 176 -14.30 -14.94 24.34
CA ASN A 176 -13.24 -13.98 24.62
C ASN A 176 -13.82 -12.80 25.42
N GLU A 177 -13.58 -12.77 26.73
CA GLU A 177 -14.10 -11.75 27.62
C GLU A 177 -13.67 -10.30 27.28
N LYS A 178 -12.66 -10.15 26.45
CA LYS A 178 -12.19 -8.82 25.99
C LYS A 178 -13.02 -8.28 24.83
N LEU A 179 -13.87 -9.09 24.22
CA LEU A 179 -14.71 -8.71 23.09
C LEU A 179 -16.14 -8.45 23.55
N ASN A 180 -16.77 -7.42 22.99
CA ASN A 180 -18.20 -7.20 23.19
C ASN A 180 -19.04 -8.21 22.39
N GLU A 181 -20.36 -8.20 22.60
CA GLU A 181 -21.30 -9.15 22.00
C GLU A 181 -21.20 -9.20 20.46
N SER A 182 -21.23 -8.03 19.80
CA SER A 182 -21.15 -7.99 18.32
C SER A 182 -19.79 -8.43 17.78
N GLN A 183 -18.71 -8.16 18.50
CA GLN A 183 -17.37 -8.64 18.15
C GLN A 183 -17.25 -10.16 18.36
N GLN A 184 -17.84 -10.69 19.44
CA GLN A 184 -17.88 -12.14 19.71
C GLN A 184 -18.72 -12.89 18.67
N GLU A 185 -19.83 -12.31 18.21
CA GLU A 185 -20.63 -12.85 17.12
C GLU A 185 -19.80 -12.94 15.83
N ALA A 186 -19.15 -11.85 15.44
CA ALA A 186 -18.29 -11.82 14.24
C ALA A 186 -17.15 -12.86 14.33
N LEU A 187 -16.48 -12.97 15.48
CA LEU A 187 -15.44 -13.97 15.74
C LEU A 187 -15.99 -15.40 15.56
N SER A 188 -17.17 -15.69 16.12
CA SER A 188 -17.82 -16.99 15.98
C SER A 188 -18.15 -17.34 14.53
N LYS A 189 -18.56 -16.35 13.73
CA LYS A 189 -18.88 -16.52 12.32
C LYS A 189 -17.64 -16.74 11.46
N ILE A 190 -16.57 -15.99 11.69
CA ILE A 190 -15.28 -16.17 11.03
C ILE A 190 -14.73 -17.58 11.26
N ASN A 191 -14.93 -18.13 12.45
CA ASN A 191 -14.49 -19.49 12.79
C ASN A 191 -15.56 -20.56 12.50
N GLY A 192 -16.69 -20.17 11.90
CA GLY A 192 -17.77 -21.05 11.47
C GLY A 192 -17.44 -21.83 10.20
N ASN A 193 -18.49 -22.32 9.53
CA ASN A 193 -18.39 -23.03 8.26
C ASN A 193 -18.81 -22.19 7.03
N GLU A 194 -18.99 -20.89 7.21
CA GLU A 194 -19.35 -20.00 6.14
C GLU A 194 -18.13 -19.73 5.24
N PRO A 195 -18.22 -19.92 3.91
CA PRO A 195 -17.11 -19.66 2.99
C PRO A 195 -16.84 -18.16 2.79
N ILE A 196 -17.85 -17.31 3.01
CA ILE A 196 -17.77 -15.86 2.90
C ILE A 196 -18.33 -15.26 4.19
N VAL A 197 -17.52 -14.44 4.85
CA VAL A 197 -17.91 -13.70 6.07
C VAL A 197 -17.60 -12.23 5.88
N ILE A 198 -18.63 -11.38 5.98
CA ILE A 198 -18.49 -9.93 5.87
C ILE A 198 -18.66 -9.29 7.24
N VAL A 199 -17.61 -8.66 7.75
CA VAL A 199 -17.60 -7.90 8.99
C VAL A 199 -17.72 -6.41 8.66
N HIS A 200 -18.89 -5.86 8.91
CA HIS A 200 -19.12 -4.42 8.76
C HIS A 200 -18.66 -3.71 10.04
N GLY A 201 -17.55 -3.02 9.95
CA GLY A 201 -16.91 -2.34 11.07
C GLY A 201 -16.87 -0.82 10.91
N PRO A 202 -17.89 -0.08 11.36
CA PRO A 202 -17.86 1.36 11.43
C PRO A 202 -16.64 1.93 12.18
N PRO A 203 -16.37 3.25 12.09
CA PRO A 203 -15.21 3.85 12.74
C PRO A 203 -15.21 3.59 14.25
N GLY A 204 -14.06 3.19 14.80
CA GLY A 204 -13.89 3.01 16.24
C GLY A 204 -14.55 1.78 16.85
N THR A 205 -15.12 0.86 16.07
CA THR A 205 -15.81 -0.34 16.58
C THR A 205 -14.89 -1.52 16.88
N GLY A 206 -13.57 -1.36 16.80
CA GLY A 206 -12.62 -2.41 17.10
C GLY A 206 -12.53 -3.50 16.02
N LYS A 207 -12.74 -3.16 14.76
CA LYS A 207 -12.60 -4.07 13.61
C LYS A 207 -11.30 -4.88 13.65
N THR A 208 -10.15 -4.19 13.72
CA THR A 208 -8.84 -4.86 13.76
C THR A 208 -8.69 -5.76 14.98
N THR A 209 -9.18 -5.35 16.14
CA THR A 209 -9.17 -6.17 17.39
C THR A 209 -9.96 -7.46 17.17
N THR A 210 -11.14 -7.38 16.56
CA THR A 210 -11.99 -8.53 16.24
C THR A 210 -11.31 -9.47 15.25
N LEU A 211 -10.71 -8.93 14.19
CA LEU A 211 -9.97 -9.72 13.19
C LEU A 211 -8.77 -10.44 13.81
N VAL A 212 -7.97 -9.74 14.61
CA VAL A 212 -6.78 -10.32 15.27
C VAL A 212 -7.18 -11.44 16.21
N ALA A 213 -8.24 -11.26 17.00
CA ALA A 213 -8.77 -12.32 17.85
C ALA A 213 -9.29 -13.53 17.05
N SER A 214 -9.99 -13.26 15.94
CA SER A 214 -10.49 -14.32 15.04
C SER A 214 -9.35 -15.11 14.38
N ILE A 215 -8.32 -14.42 13.90
CA ILE A 215 -7.14 -15.03 13.30
C ILE A 215 -6.39 -15.88 14.34
N ALA A 216 -6.30 -15.41 15.59
CA ALA A 216 -5.67 -16.17 16.67
C ALA A 216 -6.36 -17.52 16.87
N GLU A 217 -7.70 -17.54 16.88
CA GLU A 217 -8.47 -18.79 17.00
C GLU A 217 -8.30 -19.71 15.77
N LEU A 218 -8.31 -19.15 14.54
CA LEU A 218 -8.03 -19.94 13.32
C LEU A 218 -6.66 -20.60 13.40
N VAL A 219 -5.63 -19.86 13.80
CA VAL A 219 -4.25 -20.35 13.95
C VAL A 219 -4.15 -21.41 15.05
N LYS A 220 -4.82 -21.21 16.20
CA LYS A 220 -4.90 -22.19 17.29
C LYS A 220 -5.50 -23.53 16.81
N ASN A 221 -6.46 -23.45 15.91
CA ASN A 221 -7.10 -24.59 15.26
C ASN A 221 -6.31 -25.16 14.05
N GLY A 222 -5.10 -24.69 13.84
CA GLY A 222 -4.16 -25.22 12.85
C GLY A 222 -4.24 -24.61 11.46
N GLU A 223 -5.12 -23.63 11.21
CA GLU A 223 -5.22 -22.97 9.91
C GLU A 223 -4.00 -22.11 9.58
N LYS A 224 -3.73 -22.01 8.29
CA LYS A 224 -2.81 -21.00 7.71
C LYS A 224 -3.64 -19.88 7.10
N VAL A 225 -3.31 -18.64 7.48
CA VAL A 225 -4.11 -17.47 7.16
C VAL A 225 -3.30 -16.48 6.31
N LEU A 226 -3.88 -16.03 5.20
CA LEU A 226 -3.44 -14.84 4.48
C LEU A 226 -4.19 -13.62 5.02
N VAL A 227 -3.47 -12.53 5.21
CA VAL A 227 -4.05 -11.25 5.63
C VAL A 227 -3.60 -10.16 4.68
N CYS A 228 -4.53 -9.40 4.11
CA CYS A 228 -4.18 -8.25 3.31
C CYS A 228 -5.04 -7.03 3.63
N ALA A 229 -4.50 -5.88 3.23
CA ALA A 229 -5.24 -4.62 3.16
C ALA A 229 -4.73 -3.83 1.94
N PRO A 230 -5.54 -2.93 1.35
CA PRO A 230 -5.16 -2.18 0.15
C PRO A 230 -3.95 -1.26 0.34
N SER A 231 -3.66 -0.82 1.56
CA SER A 231 -2.52 0.03 1.89
C SER A 231 -1.46 -0.70 2.73
N ASN A 232 -0.19 -0.27 2.60
CA ASN A 232 0.89 -0.77 3.45
C ASN A 232 0.64 -0.44 4.93
N ALA A 233 0.18 0.78 5.23
CA ALA A 233 -0.08 1.21 6.61
C ALA A 233 -1.13 0.33 7.31
N ALA A 234 -2.24 0.01 6.65
CA ALA A 234 -3.26 -0.88 7.21
C ALA A 234 -2.74 -2.33 7.37
N THR A 235 -2.00 -2.83 6.36
CA THR A 235 -1.37 -4.16 6.43
C THR A 235 -0.35 -4.24 7.57
N ASP A 236 0.45 -3.20 7.75
CA ASP A 236 1.45 -3.12 8.82
C ASP A 236 0.80 -3.05 10.19
N HIS A 237 -0.29 -2.29 10.32
CA HIS A 237 -1.02 -2.17 11.57
C HIS A 237 -1.55 -3.54 12.05
N ILE A 238 -2.24 -4.29 11.17
CA ILE A 238 -2.76 -5.61 11.56
C ILE A 238 -1.63 -6.61 11.81
N ALA A 239 -0.54 -6.58 11.03
CA ALA A 239 0.62 -7.44 11.22
C ALA A 239 1.28 -7.20 12.59
N LEU A 240 1.48 -5.94 13.00
CA LEU A 240 2.01 -5.58 14.31
C LEU A 240 1.12 -6.06 15.45
N GLN A 241 -0.21 -5.96 15.33
CA GLN A 241 -1.13 -6.45 16.34
C GLN A 241 -1.06 -7.97 16.49
N LEU A 242 -0.96 -8.72 15.39
CA LEU A 242 -0.78 -10.17 15.40
C LEU A 242 0.53 -10.57 16.08
N ILE A 243 1.63 -9.89 15.76
CA ILE A 243 2.94 -10.12 16.37
C ILE A 243 2.91 -9.83 17.87
N LYS A 244 2.28 -8.72 18.30
CA LYS A 244 2.12 -8.37 19.72
C LYS A 244 1.35 -9.42 20.51
N GLN A 245 0.47 -10.19 19.86
CA GLN A 245 -0.21 -11.34 20.46
C GLN A 245 0.60 -12.65 20.40
N GLY A 246 1.84 -12.60 19.92
CA GLY A 246 2.72 -13.76 19.82
C GLY A 246 2.39 -14.71 18.66
N ILE A 247 1.57 -14.28 17.70
CA ILE A 247 1.21 -15.10 16.53
C ILE A 247 2.37 -15.09 15.54
N SER A 248 2.78 -16.29 15.09
CA SER A 248 3.82 -16.46 14.07
C SER A 248 3.39 -15.80 12.76
N THR A 249 3.90 -14.60 12.51
CA THR A 249 3.51 -13.73 11.38
C THR A 249 4.72 -13.38 10.52
N LEU A 250 4.54 -13.39 9.20
CA LEU A 250 5.52 -12.93 8.20
C LEU A 250 4.91 -11.80 7.37
N ARG A 251 5.65 -10.71 7.18
CA ARG A 251 5.25 -9.58 6.35
C ARG A 251 5.96 -9.64 5.00
N ILE A 252 5.19 -9.79 3.91
CA ILE A 252 5.70 -9.87 2.54
C ILE A 252 5.36 -8.60 1.76
N GLY A 253 6.29 -8.12 0.95
CA GLY A 253 6.15 -6.97 0.08
C GLY A 253 7.39 -6.08 0.09
N ASN A 254 7.25 -4.85 -0.40
CA ASN A 254 8.36 -3.91 -0.49
C ASN A 254 8.72 -3.32 0.89
N GLN A 255 9.89 -3.64 1.41
CA GLN A 255 10.36 -3.21 2.72
C GLN A 255 10.46 -1.70 2.89
N THR A 256 10.74 -0.95 1.82
CA THR A 256 10.87 0.52 1.89
C THR A 256 9.55 1.22 2.21
N LYS A 257 8.43 0.51 2.02
CA LYS A 257 7.07 0.99 2.33
C LYS A 257 6.51 0.40 3.63
N MET A 258 7.32 -0.34 4.40
CA MET A 258 6.90 -0.99 5.65
C MET A 258 7.40 -0.20 6.86
N SER A 259 6.67 -0.35 7.96
CA SER A 259 7.12 0.16 9.26
C SER A 259 8.45 -0.48 9.67
N PRO A 260 9.42 0.28 10.19
CA PRO A 260 10.71 -0.25 10.62
C PRO A 260 10.61 -1.41 11.62
N GLU A 261 9.59 -1.39 12.48
CA GLU A 261 9.31 -2.44 13.48
C GLU A 261 9.01 -3.80 12.85
N LEU A 262 8.55 -3.83 11.59
CA LEU A 262 8.23 -5.07 10.86
C LEU A 262 9.41 -5.66 10.09
N LEU A 263 10.49 -4.92 9.91
CA LEU A 263 11.64 -5.40 9.14
C LEU A 263 12.19 -6.75 9.63
N PRO A 264 12.28 -7.05 10.94
CA PRO A 264 12.70 -8.36 11.43
C PRO A 264 11.75 -9.51 11.05
N TYR A 265 10.50 -9.20 10.74
CA TYR A 265 9.45 -10.15 10.38
C TYR A 265 9.23 -10.28 8.87
N THR A 266 10.17 -9.79 8.07
CA THR A 266 10.22 -9.99 6.62
C THR A 266 11.16 -11.15 6.27
N LEU A 267 11.10 -11.65 5.03
CA LEU A 267 12.04 -12.68 4.55
C LEU A 267 13.49 -12.17 4.61
N GLU A 268 13.72 -10.94 4.18
CA GLU A 268 15.03 -10.31 4.21
C GLU A 268 15.53 -10.08 5.64
N GLY A 269 14.64 -9.63 6.54
CA GLY A 269 14.98 -9.43 7.95
C GLY A 269 15.32 -10.74 8.66
N LYS A 270 14.57 -11.80 8.42
CA LYS A 270 14.90 -13.15 8.92
C LYS A 270 16.23 -13.64 8.39
N MET A 271 16.51 -13.43 7.09
CA MET A 271 17.79 -13.75 6.47
C MET A 271 18.94 -12.96 7.11
N ALA A 272 18.73 -11.67 7.39
CA ALA A 272 19.74 -10.80 7.99
C ALA A 272 20.08 -11.19 9.45
N LEU A 273 19.12 -11.75 10.18
CA LEU A 273 19.28 -12.18 11.57
C LEU A 273 19.71 -13.64 11.71
N GLY A 274 19.55 -14.45 10.66
CA GLY A 274 19.81 -15.88 10.65
C GLY A 274 21.32 -16.23 10.53
N ASN A 275 21.65 -17.47 10.88
CA ASN A 275 23.01 -18.01 10.71
C ASN A 275 23.41 -18.12 9.23
N GLU A 276 22.43 -18.19 8.34
CA GLU A 276 22.55 -18.26 6.89
C GLU A 276 23.24 -17.03 6.30
N GLN A 277 23.08 -15.87 6.97
CA GLN A 277 23.74 -14.62 6.57
C GLN A 277 25.27 -14.79 6.44
N LYS A 278 25.89 -15.55 7.35
CA LYS A 278 27.35 -15.77 7.33
C LYS A 278 27.80 -16.49 6.05
N GLN A 279 27.02 -17.49 5.61
CA GLN A 279 27.30 -18.25 4.39
C GLN A 279 27.13 -17.36 3.16
N ILE A 280 25.97 -16.67 3.05
CA ILE A 280 25.69 -15.76 1.93
C ILE A 280 26.74 -14.64 1.85
N LYS A 281 27.14 -14.08 3.01
CA LYS A 281 28.18 -13.05 3.06
C LYS A 281 29.52 -13.56 2.53
N LYS A 282 29.94 -14.78 2.87
CA LYS A 282 31.19 -15.41 2.33
C LYS A 282 31.10 -15.57 0.81
N MET A 283 29.97 -16.08 0.30
CA MET A 283 29.74 -16.25 -1.12
C MET A 283 29.75 -14.91 -1.88
N ARG A 284 29.17 -13.86 -1.31
CA ARG A 284 29.21 -12.50 -1.89
C ARG A 284 30.61 -11.93 -1.93
N ILE A 285 31.41 -12.13 -0.89
CA ILE A 285 32.83 -11.71 -0.88
C ILE A 285 33.58 -12.42 -2.01
N GLN A 286 33.42 -13.73 -2.15
CA GLN A 286 34.05 -14.51 -3.21
C GLN A 286 33.64 -14.05 -4.61
N ALA A 287 32.35 -13.81 -4.83
CA ALA A 287 31.84 -13.28 -6.08
C ALA A 287 32.45 -11.90 -6.42
N GLU A 288 32.58 -11.02 -5.42
CA GLU A 288 33.20 -9.71 -5.61
C GLU A 288 34.72 -9.79 -5.88
N GLU A 289 35.41 -10.72 -5.27
CA GLU A 289 36.83 -10.98 -5.58
C GLU A 289 37.01 -11.44 -7.04
N TYR A 290 36.19 -12.40 -7.50
CA TYR A 290 36.23 -12.86 -8.90
C TYR A 290 35.87 -11.73 -9.87
N ARG A 291 34.90 -10.89 -9.52
CA ARG A 291 34.55 -9.72 -10.31
C ARG A 291 35.71 -8.73 -10.41
N LYS A 292 36.36 -8.39 -9.30
CA LYS A 292 37.55 -7.53 -9.30
C LYS A 292 38.67 -8.11 -10.16
N MET A 293 38.93 -9.41 -10.05
CA MET A 293 39.91 -10.09 -10.88
C MET A 293 39.58 -10.02 -12.37
N SER A 294 38.30 -10.14 -12.73
CA SER A 294 37.83 -10.03 -14.13
C SER A 294 37.99 -8.63 -14.74
N HIS A 295 38.05 -7.58 -13.90
CA HIS A 295 38.16 -6.17 -14.33
C HIS A 295 39.61 -5.63 -14.16
N GLN A 296 40.57 -6.44 -13.68
CA GLN A 296 41.95 -5.98 -13.57
C GLN A 296 42.52 -5.60 -14.93
N TYR A 297 43.02 -4.36 -15.02
CA TYR A 297 43.68 -3.85 -16.20
C TYR A 297 45.04 -4.58 -16.41
N LYS A 298 45.24 -5.12 -17.61
CA LYS A 298 46.52 -5.69 -18.04
C LYS A 298 47.03 -4.92 -19.26
N ARG A 299 48.32 -4.54 -19.26
CA ARG A 299 48.96 -3.78 -20.37
C ARG A 299 48.91 -4.53 -21.70
N HIS A 300 48.95 -5.86 -21.68
CA HIS A 300 48.79 -6.75 -22.83
C HIS A 300 47.64 -7.70 -22.56
N PHE A 301 46.57 -7.61 -23.34
CA PHE A 301 45.34 -8.39 -23.16
C PHE A 301 45.20 -9.40 -24.32
N GLY A 302 45.72 -10.62 -24.11
CA GLY A 302 45.76 -11.71 -25.08
C GLY A 302 44.44 -12.53 -25.13
N LYS A 303 44.48 -13.61 -25.92
CA LYS A 303 43.36 -14.56 -26.03
C LYS A 303 43.12 -15.28 -24.72
N ASP A 304 44.17 -15.72 -24.06
CA ASP A 304 44.10 -16.45 -22.78
C ASP A 304 43.51 -15.56 -21.67
N ASP A 305 43.83 -14.27 -21.66
CA ASP A 305 43.28 -13.32 -20.70
C ASP A 305 41.77 -13.09 -20.92
N ARG A 306 41.32 -13.09 -22.20
CA ARG A 306 39.90 -13.00 -22.53
C ARG A 306 39.14 -14.24 -22.07
N ASP A 307 39.71 -15.42 -22.25
CA ASP A 307 39.05 -16.65 -21.85
C ASP A 307 39.05 -16.78 -20.32
N GLN A 308 40.11 -16.39 -19.63
CA GLN A 308 40.16 -16.32 -18.17
C GLN A 308 39.11 -15.31 -17.63
N ARG A 309 38.99 -14.14 -18.25
CA ARG A 309 37.95 -13.14 -17.88
C ARG A 309 36.54 -13.70 -18.03
N LYS A 310 36.27 -14.42 -19.13
CA LYS A 310 34.96 -15.07 -19.34
C LYS A 310 34.64 -16.10 -18.27
N LEU A 311 35.64 -16.92 -17.90
CA LEU A 311 35.48 -17.91 -16.84
C LEU A 311 35.19 -17.26 -15.49
N LEU A 312 35.91 -16.19 -15.13
CA LEU A 312 35.65 -15.45 -13.88
C LEU A 312 34.24 -14.82 -13.86
N ILE A 313 33.80 -14.23 -14.96
CA ILE A 313 32.43 -13.68 -15.08
C ILE A 313 31.38 -14.80 -14.96
N GLN A 314 31.64 -15.95 -15.57
CA GLN A 314 30.73 -17.11 -15.46
C GLN A 314 30.65 -17.61 -14.02
N GLU A 315 31.78 -17.65 -13.30
CA GLU A 315 31.83 -18.06 -11.90
C GLU A 315 31.07 -17.10 -10.98
N VAL A 316 31.18 -15.79 -11.21
CA VAL A 316 30.36 -14.80 -10.51
C VAL A 316 28.85 -15.07 -10.72
N LYS A 317 28.45 -15.40 -11.96
CA LYS A 317 27.05 -15.74 -12.26
C LYS A 317 26.59 -17.01 -11.56
N ASN A 318 27.47 -18.03 -11.49
CA ASN A 318 27.22 -19.30 -10.81
C ASN A 318 26.99 -19.06 -9.30
N ILE A 319 27.94 -18.37 -8.64
CA ILE A 319 27.85 -18.06 -7.21
C ILE A 319 26.56 -17.27 -6.90
N ARG A 320 26.19 -16.27 -7.72
CA ARG A 320 24.94 -15.53 -7.53
C ARG A 320 23.71 -16.41 -7.70
N LYS A 321 23.73 -17.35 -8.65
CA LYS A 321 22.65 -18.33 -8.82
C LYS A 321 22.52 -19.23 -7.59
N GLU A 322 23.64 -19.65 -7.01
CA GLU A 322 23.65 -20.45 -5.77
C GLU A 322 23.11 -19.65 -4.58
N ILE A 323 23.49 -18.36 -4.45
CA ILE A 323 22.94 -17.49 -3.39
C ILE A 323 21.41 -17.36 -3.54
N ARG A 324 20.91 -17.15 -4.76
CA ARG A 324 19.46 -17.07 -5.00
C ARG A 324 18.76 -18.37 -4.61
N ALA A 325 19.29 -19.51 -5.05
CA ALA A 325 18.73 -20.82 -4.71
C ALA A 325 18.70 -21.06 -3.19
N LEU A 326 19.73 -20.63 -2.47
CA LEU A 326 19.79 -20.70 -1.02
C LEU A 326 18.75 -19.78 -0.36
N GLN A 327 18.60 -18.56 -0.87
CA GLN A 327 17.58 -17.61 -0.40
C GLN A 327 16.16 -18.14 -0.64
N ASP A 328 15.90 -18.69 -1.82
CA ASP A 328 14.60 -19.28 -2.17
C ASP A 328 14.27 -20.46 -1.25
N PHE A 329 15.25 -21.33 -0.97
CA PHE A 329 15.09 -22.45 -0.04
C PHE A 329 14.70 -22.00 1.37
N TYR A 330 15.39 -21.00 1.92
CA TYR A 330 15.05 -20.48 3.25
C TYR A 330 13.73 -19.72 3.25
N ALA A 331 13.41 -18.98 2.19
CA ALA A 331 12.13 -18.33 2.03
C ALA A 331 10.98 -19.36 2.05
N GLU A 332 11.05 -20.43 1.24
CA GLU A 332 10.07 -21.51 1.22
C GLU A 332 9.93 -22.17 2.61
N LYS A 333 11.06 -22.42 3.32
CA LYS A 333 11.05 -22.96 4.68
C LYS A 333 10.29 -22.04 5.65
N TRP A 334 10.66 -20.77 5.75
CA TRP A 334 10.03 -19.85 6.69
C TRP A 334 8.55 -19.61 6.37
N ILE A 335 8.18 -19.52 5.09
CA ILE A 335 6.79 -19.40 4.68
C ILE A 335 6.02 -20.66 5.09
N SER A 336 6.59 -21.86 4.92
CA SER A 336 5.92 -23.11 5.30
C SER A 336 5.69 -23.25 6.80
N GLU A 337 6.63 -22.76 7.61
CA GLU A 337 6.57 -22.79 9.08
C GLU A 337 5.68 -21.68 9.66
N THR A 338 5.45 -20.58 8.92
CA THR A 338 4.66 -19.45 9.38
C THR A 338 3.17 -19.72 9.25
N LYS A 339 2.40 -19.30 10.26
CA LYS A 339 0.94 -19.49 10.29
C LYS A 339 0.18 -18.36 9.63
N VAL A 340 0.66 -17.13 9.75
CA VAL A 340 0.01 -15.94 9.17
C VAL A 340 0.97 -15.19 8.27
N ILE A 341 0.53 -14.92 7.05
CA ILE A 341 1.28 -14.12 6.09
C ILE A 341 0.50 -12.86 5.79
N CYS A 342 1.12 -11.70 6.05
CA CYS A 342 0.55 -10.39 5.80
C CYS A 342 1.21 -9.74 4.58
N GLY A 343 0.40 -9.18 3.69
CA GLY A 343 0.87 -8.45 2.50
C GLY A 343 -0.19 -7.53 1.93
N THR A 344 0.19 -6.56 1.11
CA THR A 344 -0.81 -5.92 0.23
C THR A 344 -1.28 -6.95 -0.81
N PRO A 345 -2.43 -6.76 -1.49
CA PRO A 345 -2.87 -7.71 -2.51
C PRO A 345 -1.79 -8.05 -3.54
N VAL A 346 -1.09 -7.03 -4.04
CA VAL A 346 0.06 -7.20 -4.95
C VAL A 346 1.22 -7.95 -4.28
N GLY A 347 1.50 -7.65 -3.01
CA GLY A 347 2.54 -8.32 -2.22
C GLY A 347 2.25 -9.81 -2.03
N LEU A 348 0.99 -10.20 -1.87
CA LEU A 348 0.58 -11.61 -1.75
C LEU A 348 0.63 -12.37 -3.09
N ASN A 349 0.82 -11.69 -4.22
CA ASN A 349 1.08 -12.36 -5.50
C ASN A 349 2.53 -12.83 -5.69
N ASP A 350 3.29 -12.90 -4.61
CA ASP A 350 4.67 -13.40 -4.62
C ASP A 350 4.74 -14.87 -5.04
N LYS A 351 5.75 -15.20 -5.88
CA LYS A 351 5.94 -16.56 -6.40
C LYS A 351 6.20 -17.59 -5.30
N SER A 352 6.82 -17.17 -4.20
CA SER A 352 7.12 -18.02 -3.06
C SER A 352 5.86 -18.57 -2.36
N LEU A 353 4.70 -17.90 -2.54
CA LEU A 353 3.42 -18.32 -1.99
C LEU A 353 2.63 -19.28 -2.88
N GLN A 354 3.01 -19.45 -4.15
CA GLN A 354 2.21 -20.21 -5.13
C GLN A 354 2.07 -21.69 -4.84
N LYS A 355 3.03 -22.27 -4.09
CA LYS A 355 3.06 -23.69 -3.75
C LYS A 355 2.43 -24.02 -2.39
N ILE A 356 1.96 -23.00 -1.68
CA ILE A 356 1.47 -23.14 -0.31
C ILE A 356 -0.04 -22.99 -0.27
N GLU A 357 -0.70 -23.91 0.37
CA GLU A 357 -2.13 -23.87 0.61
C GLU A 357 -2.44 -23.04 1.86
N PHE A 358 -3.39 -22.14 1.73
CA PHE A 358 -3.93 -21.33 2.81
C PHE A 358 -5.41 -21.66 3.00
N ASN A 359 -5.85 -21.70 4.24
CA ASN A 359 -7.24 -22.02 4.55
C ASN A 359 -8.14 -20.78 4.44
N THR A 360 -7.68 -19.66 4.97
CA THR A 360 -8.46 -18.42 5.07
C THR A 360 -7.69 -17.24 4.51
N LEU A 361 -8.37 -16.38 3.73
CA LEU A 361 -7.91 -15.05 3.36
C LEU A 361 -8.76 -14.01 4.11
N VAL A 362 -8.10 -13.09 4.78
CA VAL A 362 -8.70 -11.92 5.44
C VAL A 362 -8.31 -10.67 4.67
N ILE A 363 -9.29 -9.90 4.20
CA ILE A 363 -9.09 -8.58 3.59
C ILE A 363 -9.61 -7.51 4.55
N ASP A 364 -8.69 -6.81 5.22
CA ASP A 364 -9.05 -5.65 6.04
C ASP A 364 -9.13 -4.40 5.17
N GLU A 365 -9.93 -3.40 5.57
CA GLU A 365 -10.24 -2.21 4.78
C GLU A 365 -10.78 -2.53 3.37
N ALA A 366 -11.60 -3.60 3.26
CA ALA A 366 -12.17 -4.05 1.98
C ALA A 366 -13.07 -2.98 1.31
N GLY A 367 -13.59 -2.01 2.07
CA GLY A 367 -14.30 -0.84 1.54
C GLY A 367 -13.41 0.13 0.76
N GLN A 368 -12.08 0.03 0.90
CA GLN A 368 -11.08 0.81 0.15
C GLN A 368 -10.38 0.00 -0.94
N CYS A 369 -10.70 -1.28 -1.08
CA CYS A 369 -10.06 -2.17 -2.04
C CYS A 369 -10.84 -2.18 -3.34
N LEU A 370 -10.21 -1.78 -4.45
CA LEU A 370 -10.78 -1.96 -5.78
C LEU A 370 -10.98 -3.46 -6.07
N GLU A 371 -12.06 -3.77 -6.77
CA GLU A 371 -12.36 -5.15 -7.13
C GLU A 371 -11.20 -5.81 -7.89
N SER A 372 -10.68 -5.15 -8.91
CA SER A 372 -9.56 -5.65 -9.71
C SER A 372 -8.31 -5.97 -8.87
N LEU A 373 -8.08 -5.18 -7.81
CA LEU A 373 -6.98 -5.39 -6.88
C LEU A 373 -7.25 -6.54 -5.91
N ALA A 374 -8.49 -6.71 -5.44
CA ALA A 374 -8.87 -7.79 -4.54
C ALA A 374 -8.65 -9.17 -5.17
N TRP A 375 -8.98 -9.33 -6.45
CA TRP A 375 -8.78 -10.59 -7.17
C TRP A 375 -7.31 -11.01 -7.24
N VAL A 376 -6.35 -10.10 -7.11
CA VAL A 376 -4.92 -10.43 -7.03
C VAL A 376 -4.58 -11.23 -5.76
N ALA A 377 -5.25 -10.93 -4.65
CA ALA A 377 -5.03 -11.63 -3.37
C ALA A 377 -5.84 -12.92 -3.25
N ILE A 378 -7.02 -12.98 -3.89
CA ILE A 378 -7.93 -14.12 -3.78
C ILE A 378 -7.37 -15.28 -4.58
N LYS A 379 -6.82 -16.24 -3.85
CA LYS A 379 -6.29 -17.50 -4.37
C LYS A 379 -7.23 -18.65 -4.01
N ASN A 380 -6.80 -19.85 -4.21
CA ASN A 380 -7.52 -21.04 -3.78
C ASN A 380 -7.49 -21.15 -2.24
N VAL A 381 -8.42 -20.45 -1.58
CA VAL A 381 -8.65 -20.51 -0.13
C VAL A 381 -10.03 -21.10 0.14
N GLN A 382 -10.23 -21.64 1.34
CA GLN A 382 -11.52 -22.22 1.73
C GLN A 382 -12.48 -21.18 2.31
N ARG A 383 -11.93 -20.09 2.90
CA ARG A 383 -12.72 -19.03 3.52
C ARG A 383 -12.19 -17.66 3.11
N LEU A 384 -13.12 -16.78 2.75
CA LEU A 384 -12.89 -15.38 2.47
C LEU A 384 -13.56 -14.51 3.55
N VAL A 385 -12.76 -13.78 4.31
CA VAL A 385 -13.23 -12.81 5.31
C VAL A 385 -12.99 -11.41 4.79
N LEU A 386 -14.04 -10.63 4.66
CA LEU A 386 -13.99 -9.23 4.27
C LEU A 386 -14.34 -8.36 5.46
N ALA A 387 -13.45 -7.47 5.86
CA ALA A 387 -13.71 -6.51 6.91
C ALA A 387 -13.53 -5.09 6.39
N GLY A 388 -14.47 -4.22 6.70
CA GLY A 388 -14.42 -2.85 6.21
C GLY A 388 -15.73 -2.11 6.44
N ASP A 389 -15.80 -0.94 5.84
CA ASP A 389 -16.99 -0.10 5.86
C ASP A 389 -17.21 0.51 4.47
N HIS A 390 -18.27 0.07 3.82
CA HIS A 390 -18.65 0.55 2.48
C HIS A 390 -19.33 1.93 2.49
N LEU A 391 -19.66 2.46 3.68
CA LEU A 391 -20.24 3.77 3.89
C LEU A 391 -19.19 4.85 4.16
N GLN A 392 -17.93 4.47 4.32
CA GLN A 392 -16.77 5.36 4.38
C GLN A 392 -16.21 5.65 2.98
N LEU A 393 -15.05 6.30 2.94
CA LEU A 393 -14.39 6.70 1.69
C LEU A 393 -14.21 5.53 0.72
N PRO A 394 -14.58 5.70 -0.55
CA PRO A 394 -14.39 4.69 -1.58
C PRO A 394 -12.92 4.55 -1.98
N PRO A 395 -12.56 3.52 -2.75
CA PRO A 395 -11.24 3.41 -3.36
C PRO A 395 -10.89 4.64 -4.20
N THR A 396 -9.63 5.04 -4.18
CA THR A 396 -9.14 6.16 -4.99
C THR A 396 -8.95 5.73 -6.44
N VAL A 397 -9.60 6.41 -7.38
CA VAL A 397 -9.47 6.28 -8.83
C VAL A 397 -9.14 7.65 -9.41
N ILE A 398 -8.17 7.71 -10.30
CA ILE A 398 -7.66 8.96 -10.89
C ILE A 398 -8.43 9.34 -12.16
N SER A 399 -8.79 8.35 -12.95
CA SER A 399 -9.49 8.55 -14.22
C SER A 399 -10.95 8.92 -13.99
N GLU A 400 -11.34 10.15 -14.32
CA GLU A 400 -12.74 10.58 -14.24
C GLU A 400 -13.68 9.69 -15.08
N GLN A 401 -13.19 9.21 -16.24
CA GLN A 401 -13.97 8.32 -17.08
C GLN A 401 -14.19 6.96 -16.42
N ALA A 402 -13.18 6.40 -15.77
CA ALA A 402 -13.31 5.15 -15.03
C ALA A 402 -14.28 5.32 -13.84
N ILE A 403 -14.26 6.47 -13.15
CA ILE A 403 -15.24 6.79 -12.09
C ILE A 403 -16.67 6.83 -12.65
N LYS A 404 -16.89 7.51 -13.79
CA LYS A 404 -18.20 7.57 -14.45
C LYS A 404 -18.70 6.19 -14.90
N ASN A 405 -17.79 5.29 -15.24
CA ASN A 405 -18.11 3.90 -15.57
C ASN A 405 -18.45 3.05 -14.34
N GLY A 406 -18.21 3.54 -13.10
CA GLY A 406 -18.43 2.81 -11.85
C GLY A 406 -17.26 1.96 -11.38
N TYR A 407 -16.06 2.16 -11.92
CA TYR A 407 -14.85 1.41 -11.54
C TYR A 407 -14.37 1.69 -10.12
N ASN A 408 -14.78 2.82 -9.51
CA ASN A 408 -14.47 3.19 -8.14
C ASN A 408 -15.29 2.45 -7.07
N LYS A 409 -16.09 1.46 -7.48
CA LYS A 409 -16.81 0.59 -6.56
C LYS A 409 -15.84 -0.31 -5.82
N SER A 410 -15.96 -0.36 -4.50
CA SER A 410 -15.12 -1.22 -3.69
C SER A 410 -15.48 -2.69 -3.84
N PHE A 411 -14.52 -3.58 -3.60
CA PHE A 411 -14.79 -5.01 -3.57
C PHE A 411 -15.83 -5.40 -2.51
N LEU A 412 -15.85 -4.68 -1.39
CA LEU A 412 -16.87 -4.89 -0.35
C LEU A 412 -18.27 -4.58 -0.87
N GLU A 413 -18.45 -3.49 -1.64
CA GLU A 413 -19.74 -3.15 -2.27
C GLU A 413 -20.17 -4.21 -3.28
N VAL A 414 -19.23 -4.67 -4.13
CA VAL A 414 -19.49 -5.75 -5.10
C VAL A 414 -19.93 -7.04 -4.40
N MET A 415 -19.25 -7.40 -3.31
CA MET A 415 -19.61 -8.59 -2.54
C MET A 415 -20.97 -8.45 -1.85
N LEU A 416 -21.30 -7.30 -1.27
CA LEU A 416 -22.58 -7.07 -0.59
C LEU A 416 -23.78 -7.12 -1.52
N GLU A 417 -23.63 -6.84 -2.81
CA GLU A 417 -24.71 -7.00 -3.80
C GLU A 417 -25.07 -8.47 -4.05
N LYS A 418 -24.10 -9.38 -3.91
CA LYS A 418 -24.29 -10.81 -4.12
C LYS A 418 -24.48 -11.57 -2.81
N HIS A 419 -23.83 -11.12 -1.76
CA HIS A 419 -23.86 -11.71 -0.42
C HIS A 419 -24.23 -10.63 0.61
N PRO A 420 -25.53 -10.30 0.76
CA PRO A 420 -25.97 -9.16 1.58
C PRO A 420 -25.79 -9.39 3.09
N GLN A 421 -25.53 -10.64 3.51
CA GLN A 421 -25.32 -10.97 4.91
C GLN A 421 -24.03 -10.35 5.42
N LYS A 422 -24.13 -9.50 6.45
CA LYS A 422 -22.99 -8.86 7.09
C LYS A 422 -23.20 -8.79 8.60
N TYR A 423 -22.09 -8.87 9.34
CA TYR A 423 -22.06 -8.81 10.80
C TYR A 423 -21.60 -7.42 11.22
N LEU A 424 -22.53 -6.62 11.75
CA LEU A 424 -22.26 -5.23 12.14
C LEU A 424 -21.64 -5.18 13.54
N LEU A 425 -20.45 -4.58 13.66
CA LEU A 425 -19.88 -4.20 14.94
C LEU A 425 -20.58 -2.94 15.43
N ARG A 426 -21.27 -3.02 16.59
CA ARG A 426 -22.19 -1.96 17.03
C ARG A 426 -21.52 -0.94 17.94
N THR A 427 -20.72 -1.36 18.89
CA THR A 427 -20.16 -0.45 19.91
C THR A 427 -18.90 0.21 19.40
N GLN A 428 -18.92 1.56 19.32
CA GLN A 428 -17.76 2.36 18.95
C GLN A 428 -17.06 2.93 20.19
N TYR A 429 -15.73 2.98 20.18
CA TYR A 429 -14.89 3.36 21.33
C TYR A 429 -14.02 4.59 21.04
N ARG A 430 -14.21 5.25 19.90
CA ARG A 430 -13.36 6.34 19.42
C ARG A 430 -13.95 7.71 19.68
N MET A 431 -15.17 7.91 19.22
CA MET A 431 -15.81 9.22 19.15
C MET A 431 -16.75 9.47 20.32
N ARG A 432 -16.82 10.71 20.74
CA ARG A 432 -17.85 11.17 21.68
C ARG A 432 -19.22 11.16 21.00
N GLN A 433 -20.29 11.05 21.77
CA GLN A 433 -21.65 10.93 21.28
C GLN A 433 -21.99 12.07 20.29
N ALA A 434 -21.66 13.31 20.62
CA ALA A 434 -21.94 14.47 19.76
C ALA A 434 -21.29 14.42 18.37
N ILE A 435 -20.17 13.71 18.23
CA ILE A 435 -19.47 13.55 16.94
C ILE A 435 -20.11 12.40 16.14
N VAL A 436 -20.54 11.33 16.81
CA VAL A 436 -21.04 10.13 16.14
C VAL A 436 -22.54 10.22 15.82
N ASP A 437 -23.30 11.11 16.45
CA ASP A 437 -24.76 11.20 16.28
C ASP A 437 -25.19 11.39 14.83
N PHE A 438 -24.57 12.33 14.12
CA PHE A 438 -24.91 12.55 12.72
C PHE A 438 -24.58 11.33 11.84
N PRO A 439 -23.34 10.82 11.78
CA PRO A 439 -23.03 9.65 10.97
C PRO A 439 -23.79 8.40 11.40
N ASN A 440 -24.08 8.22 12.69
CA ASN A 440 -24.88 7.09 13.16
C ASN A 440 -26.29 7.11 12.58
N ASN A 441 -26.97 8.24 12.66
CA ASN A 441 -28.33 8.36 12.13
C ASN A 441 -28.38 8.32 10.60
N TYR A 442 -27.40 8.95 9.93
CA TYR A 442 -27.42 9.10 8.47
C TYR A 442 -26.95 7.83 7.73
N PHE A 443 -25.87 7.19 8.23
CA PHE A 443 -25.23 6.06 7.55
C PHE A 443 -25.53 4.71 8.19
N TYR A 444 -25.73 4.66 9.52
CA TYR A 444 -25.82 3.41 10.26
C TYR A 444 -27.19 3.15 10.87
N GLU A 445 -28.22 3.89 10.46
CA GLU A 445 -29.62 3.69 10.89
C GLU A 445 -29.80 3.75 12.41
N GLY A 446 -28.96 4.52 13.11
CA GLY A 446 -28.98 4.61 14.56
C GLY A 446 -28.48 3.35 15.30
N LYS A 447 -27.83 2.43 14.62
CA LYS A 447 -27.42 1.12 15.17
C LYS A 447 -26.11 1.14 15.95
N LEU A 448 -25.36 2.27 15.91
CA LEU A 448 -24.12 2.39 16.66
C LEU A 448 -24.41 2.78 18.11
N GLU A 449 -23.69 2.13 18.99
CA GLU A 449 -23.76 2.33 20.44
C GLU A 449 -22.50 3.04 20.93
N THR A 450 -22.66 4.04 21.77
CA THR A 450 -21.54 4.76 22.41
C THR A 450 -21.49 4.38 23.89
N PRO A 451 -20.35 3.91 24.40
CA PRO A 451 -20.19 3.57 25.80
C PRO A 451 -20.45 4.77 26.73
N PRO A 452 -20.94 4.56 27.97
CA PRO A 452 -21.29 5.63 28.91
C PRO A 452 -20.19 6.67 29.15
N PHE A 453 -18.92 6.27 29.13
CA PHE A 453 -17.77 7.16 29.35
C PHE A 453 -17.52 8.13 28.19
N LEU A 454 -18.13 7.91 27.00
CA LEU A 454 -18.08 8.81 25.84
C LEU A 454 -19.39 9.59 25.62
N GLN A 455 -20.43 9.37 26.43
CA GLN A 455 -21.74 9.98 26.23
C GLN A 455 -21.85 11.42 26.78
N ASN A 456 -21.29 11.69 27.97
CA ASN A 456 -21.54 12.94 28.72
C ASN A 456 -20.27 13.80 28.86
N THR A 457 -19.74 14.30 27.78
CA THR A 457 -18.41 14.92 27.79
C THR A 457 -18.34 16.34 27.24
N GLY A 458 -19.43 17.12 27.31
CA GLY A 458 -19.45 18.51 26.86
C GLY A 458 -19.48 18.70 25.34
N ILE A 459 -19.49 19.96 24.89
CA ILE A 459 -19.49 20.30 23.46
C ILE A 459 -18.05 20.15 22.94
N HIS A 460 -17.85 19.23 22.02
CA HIS A 460 -16.55 18.96 21.42
C HIS A 460 -16.54 19.13 19.90
N PHE A 461 -17.57 19.78 19.37
CA PHE A 461 -17.68 20.13 17.95
C PHE A 461 -17.94 21.64 17.85
N GLN A 462 -17.09 22.34 17.09
CA GLN A 462 -17.25 23.76 16.78
C GLN A 462 -17.24 23.93 15.26
N TYR A 463 -18.20 24.64 14.74
CA TYR A 463 -18.30 25.01 13.33
C TYR A 463 -18.06 26.51 13.18
N PHE A 464 -17.15 26.87 12.31
CA PHE A 464 -16.82 28.26 11.98
C PHE A 464 -17.34 28.55 10.58
N ASP A 465 -18.43 29.31 10.50
CA ASP A 465 -18.98 29.77 9.24
C ASP A 465 -18.14 30.92 8.70
N THR A 466 -17.54 30.75 7.53
CA THR A 466 -16.74 31.77 6.85
C THR A 466 -17.53 32.52 5.77
N ALA A 467 -18.85 32.33 5.67
CA ALA A 467 -19.67 33.07 4.74
C ALA A 467 -19.62 34.57 5.01
N GLY A 468 -19.42 35.35 3.97
CA GLY A 468 -19.34 36.83 4.06
C GLY A 468 -18.02 37.39 4.61
N THR A 469 -17.00 36.56 4.92
CA THR A 469 -15.68 37.02 5.36
C THR A 469 -14.80 37.52 4.20
N GLY A 470 -15.15 37.20 2.96
CA GLY A 470 -14.31 37.47 1.78
C GLY A 470 -13.17 36.46 1.58
N PHE A 471 -13.13 35.38 2.37
CA PHE A 471 -12.17 34.30 2.17
C PHE A 471 -12.56 33.50 0.94
N GLN A 472 -11.75 33.58 -0.11
CA GLN A 472 -11.97 32.87 -1.37
C GLN A 472 -10.93 31.76 -1.57
N GLU A 473 -11.35 30.72 -2.29
CA GLU A 473 -10.42 29.71 -2.73
C GLU A 473 -9.49 30.24 -3.82
N GLU A 474 -8.24 29.86 -3.74
CA GLU A 474 -7.21 30.20 -4.73
C GLU A 474 -6.64 28.92 -5.34
N GLN A 475 -6.34 28.98 -6.64
CA GLN A 475 -5.68 27.88 -7.31
C GLN A 475 -4.17 28.03 -7.17
N ALA A 476 -3.52 27.08 -6.53
CA ALA A 476 -2.06 27.06 -6.41
C ALA A 476 -1.41 26.98 -7.80
N SER A 477 -0.54 27.94 -8.12
CA SER A 477 0.06 28.15 -9.44
C SER A 477 0.85 26.94 -9.96
N GLU A 478 1.39 26.11 -9.08
CA GLU A 478 2.25 24.98 -9.45
C GLU A 478 1.51 23.64 -9.57
N SER A 479 0.48 23.42 -8.76
CA SER A 479 -0.20 22.12 -8.68
C SER A 479 -1.61 22.09 -9.29
N GLY A 480 -2.19 23.27 -9.56
CA GLY A 480 -3.59 23.40 -9.93
C GLY A 480 -4.58 23.03 -8.81
N SER A 481 -4.09 22.67 -7.63
CA SER A 481 -4.90 22.32 -6.47
C SER A 481 -5.37 23.58 -5.73
N LEU A 482 -6.50 23.48 -5.03
CA LEU A 482 -7.11 24.60 -4.35
C LEU A 482 -6.50 24.82 -2.95
N SER A 483 -6.51 26.07 -2.51
CA SER A 483 -6.14 26.49 -1.16
C SER A 483 -7.01 27.67 -0.70
N ASN A 484 -7.10 27.90 0.62
CA ASN A 484 -7.82 29.02 1.24
C ASN A 484 -7.05 29.48 2.48
N MET A 485 -6.35 30.59 2.32
CA MET A 485 -5.50 31.16 3.38
C MET A 485 -6.33 31.60 4.59
N GLY A 486 -7.51 32.19 4.35
CA GLY A 486 -8.37 32.70 5.42
C GLY A 486 -8.82 31.61 6.40
N GLU A 487 -9.08 30.40 5.93
CA GLU A 487 -9.40 29.28 6.82
C GLU A 487 -8.19 28.88 7.71
N LEU A 488 -6.97 28.92 7.17
CA LEU A 488 -5.76 28.64 7.97
C LEU A 488 -5.52 29.71 9.03
N GLU A 489 -5.84 30.98 8.75
CA GLU A 489 -5.74 32.07 9.73
C GLU A 489 -6.69 31.89 10.91
N ILE A 490 -7.88 31.38 10.67
CA ILE A 490 -8.82 31.06 11.75
C ILE A 490 -8.26 29.91 12.61
N ILE A 491 -7.78 28.84 11.97
CA ILE A 491 -7.20 27.69 12.68
C ILE A 491 -6.01 28.10 13.53
N GLU A 492 -5.11 28.94 12.99
CA GLU A 492 -3.95 29.46 13.72
C GLU A 492 -4.38 30.24 14.98
N LYS A 493 -5.34 31.17 14.86
CA LYS A 493 -5.89 31.92 16.00
C LYS A 493 -6.51 31.00 17.05
N ILE A 494 -7.23 29.94 16.64
CA ILE A 494 -7.82 28.98 17.56
C ILE A 494 -6.72 28.21 18.32
N ILE A 495 -5.65 27.77 17.63
CA ILE A 495 -4.51 27.08 18.23
C ILE A 495 -3.83 27.99 19.27
N GLU A 496 -3.56 29.25 18.92
CA GLU A 496 -2.92 30.22 19.80
C GLU A 496 -3.75 30.53 21.04
N GLN A 497 -5.07 30.77 20.86
CA GLN A 497 -5.98 31.09 21.95
C GLN A 497 -6.12 29.97 22.97
N ASN A 498 -6.12 28.73 22.52
CA ASN A 498 -6.36 27.57 23.39
C ASN A 498 -5.07 26.87 23.84
N GLN A 499 -3.91 27.24 23.30
CA GLN A 499 -2.59 26.68 23.63
C GLN A 499 -2.56 25.14 23.52
N PHE A 500 -3.18 24.59 22.47
CA PHE A 500 -3.23 23.16 22.28
C PHE A 500 -1.84 22.53 22.10
N ASN A 501 -1.65 21.32 22.63
CA ASN A 501 -0.46 20.53 22.33
C ASN A 501 -0.57 19.98 20.89
N LEU A 502 0.22 20.51 19.99
CA LEU A 502 0.16 20.19 18.56
C LEU A 502 0.52 18.74 18.23
N ASP A 503 1.24 18.03 19.12
CA ASP A 503 1.54 16.60 18.95
C ASP A 503 0.27 15.75 19.02
N HIS A 504 -0.79 16.25 19.66
CA HIS A 504 -2.11 15.63 19.78
C HIS A 504 -3.14 16.19 18.79
N CYS A 505 -2.70 17.06 17.87
CA CYS A 505 -3.57 17.72 16.90
C CYS A 505 -3.35 17.21 15.47
N ALA A 506 -4.40 17.28 14.67
CA ALA A 506 -4.31 17.08 13.23
C ALA A 506 -5.10 18.15 12.47
N LEU A 507 -4.58 18.60 11.32
CA LEU A 507 -5.26 19.41 10.34
C LEU A 507 -5.55 18.56 9.11
N ILE A 508 -6.83 18.40 8.81
CA ILE A 508 -7.32 17.61 7.67
C ILE A 508 -7.97 18.54 6.65
N THR A 509 -7.66 18.33 5.40
CA THR A 509 -8.22 19.11 4.30
C THR A 509 -8.42 18.24 3.06
N PRO A 510 -9.39 18.55 2.20
CA PRO A 510 -9.62 17.78 0.98
C PRO A 510 -8.54 18.00 -0.12
N TYR A 511 -7.81 19.12 -0.07
CA TYR A 511 -6.95 19.54 -1.20
C TYR A 511 -5.46 19.54 -0.85
N SER A 512 -4.65 19.00 -1.75
CA SER A 512 -3.18 18.96 -1.58
C SER A 512 -2.55 20.36 -1.58
N GLY A 513 -3.14 21.33 -2.28
CA GLY A 513 -2.71 22.75 -2.23
C GLY A 513 -2.81 23.32 -0.82
N GLN A 514 -3.92 23.04 -0.12
CA GLN A 514 -4.10 23.46 1.27
C GLN A 514 -3.13 22.75 2.21
N VAL A 515 -2.82 21.48 1.97
CA VAL A 515 -1.81 20.73 2.74
C VAL A 515 -0.43 21.39 2.59
N ALA A 516 -0.04 21.76 1.36
CA ALA A 516 1.25 22.40 1.10
C ALA A 516 1.33 23.75 1.83
N LEU A 517 0.32 24.60 1.64
CA LEU A 517 0.21 25.92 2.28
C LEU A 517 0.23 25.82 3.82
N ALA A 518 -0.49 24.86 4.38
CA ALA A 518 -0.54 24.62 5.82
C ALA A 518 0.81 24.15 6.38
N LYS A 519 1.55 23.30 5.66
CA LYS A 519 2.89 22.83 6.07
C LYS A 519 3.94 23.94 6.09
N GLU A 520 3.79 24.97 5.28
CA GLU A 520 4.65 26.16 5.29
C GLU A 520 4.35 27.05 6.49
N ARG A 521 3.09 27.08 6.92
CA ARG A 521 2.60 28.00 7.96
C ARG A 521 2.70 27.43 9.38
N PHE A 522 2.36 26.16 9.55
CA PHE A 522 2.28 25.53 10.87
C PHE A 522 3.57 24.79 11.25
N PRO A 523 3.87 24.66 12.55
CA PRO A 523 5.01 23.89 13.04
C PRO A 523 4.95 22.41 12.60
N LYS A 524 6.12 21.79 12.44
CA LYS A 524 6.26 20.39 11.94
C LYS A 524 5.62 19.33 12.82
N ASN A 525 5.35 19.61 14.08
CA ASN A 525 4.69 18.70 15.01
C ASN A 525 3.16 18.68 14.86
N LEU A 526 2.54 19.64 14.15
CA LEU A 526 1.16 19.52 13.74
C LEU A 526 1.07 18.55 12.56
N ARG A 527 0.27 17.49 12.72
CA ARG A 527 0.02 16.53 11.64
C ARG A 527 -0.92 17.14 10.61
N ILE A 528 -0.45 17.31 9.37
CA ILE A 528 -1.23 17.91 8.28
C ILE A 528 -1.32 16.93 7.13
N SER A 529 -2.54 16.60 6.69
CA SER A 529 -2.77 15.62 5.64
C SER A 529 -4.08 15.84 4.89
N THR A 530 -4.21 15.17 3.76
CA THR A 530 -5.51 15.07 3.07
C THR A 530 -6.43 14.09 3.77
N VAL A 531 -7.75 14.22 3.54
CA VAL A 531 -8.79 13.31 4.06
C VAL A 531 -8.43 11.84 3.77
N ASP A 532 -8.09 11.53 2.52
CA ASP A 532 -7.75 10.16 2.10
C ASP A 532 -6.46 9.63 2.80
N SER A 533 -5.49 10.51 3.05
CA SER A 533 -4.23 10.13 3.73
C SER A 533 -4.38 9.98 5.24
N PHE A 534 -5.40 10.58 5.85
CA PHE A 534 -5.68 10.49 7.29
C PHE A 534 -6.55 9.29 7.64
N GLN A 535 -7.16 8.65 6.65
CA GLN A 535 -8.06 7.53 6.86
C GLN A 535 -7.42 6.40 7.69
N GLY A 536 -8.19 5.83 8.62
CA GLY A 536 -7.70 4.82 9.56
C GLY A 536 -6.91 5.36 10.75
N GLN A 537 -6.58 6.66 10.77
CA GLN A 537 -5.88 7.31 11.87
C GLN A 537 -6.86 7.98 12.84
N GLU A 538 -6.35 8.38 14.01
CA GLU A 538 -7.11 9.11 15.03
C GLU A 538 -6.23 10.15 15.72
N CYS A 539 -6.87 11.20 16.26
CA CYS A 539 -6.22 12.28 16.96
C CYS A 539 -7.19 12.86 18.01
N GLU A 540 -6.67 13.44 19.07
CA GLU A 540 -7.51 14.02 20.12
C GLU A 540 -8.24 15.27 19.65
N ILE A 541 -7.58 16.10 18.86
CA ILE A 541 -8.12 17.34 18.30
C ILE A 541 -7.92 17.32 16.79
N VAL A 542 -9.00 17.54 16.05
CA VAL A 542 -8.96 17.58 14.60
C VAL A 542 -9.51 18.90 14.10
N PHE A 543 -8.70 19.63 13.36
CA PHE A 543 -9.11 20.80 12.57
C PHE A 543 -9.44 20.35 11.15
N ILE A 544 -10.56 20.81 10.63
CA ILE A 544 -10.98 20.50 9.26
C ILE A 544 -11.11 21.81 8.49
N SER A 545 -10.35 21.93 7.39
CA SER A 545 -10.42 23.04 6.45
C SER A 545 -11.05 22.54 5.15
N LEU A 546 -12.24 23.05 4.79
CA LEU A 546 -13.00 22.60 3.62
C LEU A 546 -12.54 23.25 2.32
N VAL A 547 -11.89 24.42 2.42
CA VAL A 547 -11.26 25.19 1.33
C VAL A 547 -12.27 25.83 0.36
N ARG A 548 -13.34 25.14 0.01
CA ARG A 548 -14.27 25.57 -1.05
C ARG A 548 -15.02 26.83 -0.69
N SER A 549 -14.76 27.88 -1.45
CA SER A 549 -15.45 29.17 -1.38
C SER A 549 -15.41 29.84 -2.75
N ASN A 550 -16.52 29.73 -3.52
CA ASN A 550 -16.63 30.26 -4.88
C ASN A 550 -18.06 30.68 -5.19
N ASP A 551 -18.23 31.59 -6.13
CA ASP A 551 -19.52 32.17 -6.53
C ASP A 551 -20.43 31.15 -7.26
N GLU A 552 -19.86 30.06 -7.79
CA GLU A 552 -20.59 29.02 -8.53
C GLU A 552 -21.24 27.97 -7.62
N CYS A 553 -21.08 28.06 -6.31
CA CYS A 553 -21.51 27.04 -5.34
C CYS A 553 -20.98 25.64 -5.68
N ASN A 554 -19.80 25.56 -6.29
CA ASN A 554 -19.21 24.31 -6.72
C ASN A 554 -18.47 23.62 -5.57
N LEU A 555 -19.01 22.52 -5.08
CA LEU A 555 -18.40 21.71 -4.00
C LEU A 555 -17.29 20.77 -4.50
N GLY A 556 -17.10 20.64 -5.82
CA GLY A 556 -16.10 19.74 -6.37
C GLY A 556 -16.34 18.29 -5.94
N PHE A 557 -15.29 17.60 -5.55
CA PHE A 557 -15.39 16.19 -5.12
C PHE A 557 -15.99 16.01 -3.71
N LEU A 558 -16.19 17.07 -2.93
CA LEU A 558 -16.96 17.04 -1.69
C LEU A 558 -18.46 16.79 -1.89
N LYS A 559 -18.94 16.65 -3.14
CA LYS A 559 -20.30 16.20 -3.46
C LYS A 559 -20.55 14.73 -3.07
N ASP A 560 -19.51 13.92 -2.94
CA ASP A 560 -19.64 12.55 -2.45
C ASP A 560 -19.89 12.59 -0.93
N TYR A 561 -21.08 12.17 -0.50
CA TYR A 561 -21.49 12.18 0.91
C TYR A 561 -20.62 11.34 1.83
N ARG A 562 -19.78 10.46 1.28
CA ARG A 562 -18.84 9.63 2.03
C ARG A 562 -17.52 10.36 2.37
N ARG A 563 -17.33 11.61 1.85
CA ARG A 563 -16.14 12.45 2.04
C ARG A 563 -16.29 13.55 3.05
#